data_b2d9452a72bfdd6e21e71b6084f0acd6
#
_entry.id   b2d9452a72bfdd6e21e71b6084f0acd6
#
_cell.length_a   1.000
_cell.length_b   1.000
_cell.length_c   1.000
_cell.angle_alpha   90.00
_cell.angle_beta   90.00
_cell.angle_gamma   90.00
#
_symmetry.space_group_name_H-M   'P 1'
#
loop_
_entity.id
_entity.type
_entity.pdbx_description
1 polymer ?
#
loop_
_entity_poly.entity_id
_entity_poly.type
_entity_poly.pdbx_seq_one_letter_code
_entity_poly.pdbx_strand_id
1 'polypeptide(L)'
;EKQTSLQNFTGVKIGDVKPGIIDLEGCSYVTRETVVGLDRFRLSRGDLLVGMTGYVGETGLVPSVEPAAYLNQRVGRMATESGVADLGYLYCAARSPAFKEFAEAQSHGSAQANVSGASLMAFPAVIAPLSLMERFNGAIADVLEVVLTNHEQAQTLSTLRDTLLPRLISGQLRLPETENLVKALIF
;
A
#
# COMPACT_ATOMS: atom_id res chain seq x y z
N GLU A 1 -30.96 22.28 -0.02
CA GLU A 1 -29.68 22.13 0.71
C GLU A 1 -28.85 21.11 -0.03
N LYS A 2 -27.77 21.60 -0.68
CA LYS A 2 -26.80 20.77 -1.40
C LYS A 2 -25.96 20.05 -0.35
N GLN A 3 -26.22 18.79 -0.13
CA GLN A 3 -25.24 17.85 0.45
C GLN A 3 -24.10 17.71 -0.55
N THR A 4 -23.11 18.60 -0.44
CA THR A 4 -21.84 18.45 -1.13
C THR A 4 -21.22 17.19 -0.52
N SER A 5 -21.22 16.09 -1.25
CA SER A 5 -20.46 14.91 -0.89
C SER A 5 -18.99 15.32 -0.78
N LEU A 6 -18.51 15.51 0.45
CA LEU A 6 -17.11 15.69 0.75
C LEU A 6 -16.40 14.43 0.27
N GLN A 7 -15.76 14.50 -0.90
CA GLN A 7 -14.85 13.45 -1.33
C GLN A 7 -13.67 13.48 -0.37
N ASN A 8 -13.64 12.54 0.54
CA ASN A 8 -12.53 12.32 1.43
C ASN A 8 -11.47 11.50 0.69
N PHE A 9 -10.22 11.87 0.87
CA PHE A 9 -9.06 11.15 0.34
C PHE A 9 -8.31 10.48 1.48
N THR A 10 -7.64 9.39 1.20
CA THR A 10 -6.86 8.65 2.20
C THR A 10 -5.44 9.23 2.28
N GLY A 11 -5.00 9.60 3.47
CA GLY A 11 -3.63 10.06 3.74
C GLY A 11 -2.81 8.94 4.40
N VAL A 12 -1.89 8.32 3.66
CA VAL A 12 -1.04 7.23 4.18
C VAL A 12 0.05 7.81 5.08
N LYS A 13 0.04 7.42 6.35
CA LYS A 13 1.02 7.82 7.37
C LYS A 13 2.01 6.68 7.63
N ILE A 14 3.07 7.00 8.38
CA ILE A 14 4.12 6.05 8.74
C ILE A 14 3.59 4.81 9.48
N GLY A 15 2.60 4.96 10.35
CA GLY A 15 1.98 3.84 11.09
C GLY A 15 1.16 2.89 10.22
N ASP A 16 0.82 3.30 9.01
CA ASP A 16 0.04 2.52 8.05
C ASP A 16 0.97 1.65 7.17
N VAL A 17 2.28 1.96 7.16
CA VAL A 17 3.29 1.16 6.45
C VAL A 17 3.62 -0.07 7.27
N LYS A 18 2.92 -1.15 6.98
CA LYS A 18 3.14 -2.47 7.56
C LYS A 18 3.88 -3.36 6.57
N PRO A 19 4.63 -4.38 7.06
CA PRO A 19 5.31 -5.32 6.18
C PRO A 19 4.35 -6.04 5.24
N GLY A 20 4.58 -5.93 3.95
CA GLY A 20 3.81 -6.63 2.91
C GLY A 20 2.84 -5.75 2.15
N ILE A 21 1.69 -5.45 2.69
CA ILE A 21 0.65 -4.61 2.06
C ILE A 21 0.25 -3.50 3.02
N ILE A 22 0.07 -2.30 2.48
CA ILE A 22 -0.35 -1.13 3.24
C ILE A 22 -1.80 -1.30 3.71
N ASP A 23 -2.02 -1.05 5.00
CA ASP A 23 -3.35 -1.05 5.59
C ASP A 23 -4.01 0.31 5.37
N LEU A 24 -4.93 0.39 4.41
CA LEU A 24 -5.65 1.62 4.11
C LEU A 24 -6.86 1.87 5.01
N GLU A 25 -7.38 0.86 5.71
CA GLU A 25 -8.56 1.00 6.58
C GLU A 25 -8.25 1.83 7.83
N GLY A 26 -7.02 1.75 8.34
CA GLY A 26 -6.53 2.54 9.47
C GLY A 26 -6.11 3.97 9.12
N CYS A 27 -6.06 4.32 7.85
CA CYS A 27 -5.56 5.61 7.39
C CYS A 27 -6.50 6.77 7.74
N SER A 28 -5.91 7.94 7.94
CA SER A 28 -6.70 9.18 8.14
C SER A 28 -7.23 9.71 6.83
N TYR A 29 -8.44 10.26 6.86
CA TYR A 29 -8.99 10.97 5.71
C TYR A 29 -8.51 12.41 5.67
N VAL A 30 -8.29 12.93 4.47
CA VAL A 30 -7.95 14.32 4.17
C VAL A 30 -8.97 14.90 3.20
N THR A 31 -9.18 16.21 3.28
CA THR A 31 -10.15 16.91 2.42
C THR A 31 -9.57 17.19 1.04
N ARG A 32 -10.43 17.50 0.08
CA ARG A 32 -10.04 17.86 -1.27
C ARG A 32 -9.09 19.05 -1.31
N GLU A 33 -9.33 20.06 -0.47
CA GLU A 33 -8.49 21.26 -0.39
C GLU A 33 -7.06 20.93 0.01
N THR A 34 -6.88 19.91 0.85
CA THR A 34 -5.55 19.47 1.30
C THR A 34 -4.73 18.85 0.19
N VAL A 35 -5.36 18.22 -0.80
CA VAL A 35 -4.67 17.47 -1.87
C VAL A 35 -4.59 18.23 -3.20
N VAL A 36 -5.17 19.43 -3.30
CA VAL A 36 -5.06 20.26 -4.50
C VAL A 36 -3.59 20.56 -4.81
N GLY A 37 -3.15 20.26 -6.03
CA GLY A 37 -1.77 20.47 -6.48
C GLY A 37 -0.78 19.43 -5.96
N LEU A 38 -1.25 18.35 -5.31
CA LEU A 38 -0.41 17.28 -4.79
C LEU A 38 -0.44 16.01 -5.66
N ASP A 39 -0.78 16.11 -6.94
CA ASP A 39 -0.93 14.96 -7.85
C ASP A 39 0.29 14.05 -7.89
N ARG A 40 1.50 14.61 -7.76
CA ARG A 40 2.76 13.85 -7.68
C ARG A 40 2.85 12.90 -6.47
N PHE A 41 2.04 13.14 -5.45
CA PHE A 41 1.99 12.34 -4.22
C PHE A 41 0.81 11.36 -4.21
N ARG A 42 0.00 11.39 -5.26
CA ARG A 42 -1.09 10.41 -5.43
C ARG A 42 -0.49 9.02 -5.56
N LEU A 43 -1.07 8.08 -4.83
CA LEU A 43 -0.67 6.69 -4.83
C LEU A 43 -1.48 5.89 -5.83
N SER A 44 -0.84 4.90 -6.39
CA SER A 44 -1.41 3.91 -7.31
C SER A 44 -1.22 2.51 -6.75
N ARG A 45 -2.12 1.60 -7.15
CA ARG A 45 -1.97 0.18 -6.85
C ARG A 45 -0.61 -0.33 -7.33
N GLY A 46 0.08 -1.04 -6.46
CA GLY A 46 1.42 -1.56 -6.73
C GLY A 46 2.57 -0.60 -6.36
N ASP A 47 2.29 0.65 -5.98
CA ASP A 47 3.37 1.51 -5.46
C ASP A 47 4.03 0.85 -4.23
N LEU A 48 5.36 0.86 -4.19
CA LEU A 48 6.13 0.37 -3.06
C LEU A 48 6.48 1.53 -2.13
N LEU A 49 6.01 1.46 -0.89
CA LEU A 49 6.26 2.47 0.12
C LEU A 49 7.29 2.02 1.13
N VAL A 50 8.01 2.98 1.71
CA VAL A 50 8.99 2.76 2.78
C VAL A 50 8.81 3.77 3.90
N GLY A 51 8.82 3.30 5.14
CA GLY A 51 8.82 4.12 6.32
C GLY A 51 10.14 4.84 6.54
N MET A 52 10.09 6.16 6.73
CA MET A 52 11.28 7.00 6.94
C MET A 52 11.41 7.53 8.38
N THR A 53 10.40 7.35 9.23
CA THR A 53 10.40 7.83 10.62
C THR A 53 9.69 6.82 11.51
N GLY A 54 10.21 6.51 12.68
CA GLY A 54 9.63 5.57 13.63
C GLY A 54 9.77 4.11 13.18
N TYR A 55 9.07 3.71 12.14
CA TYR A 55 9.16 2.39 11.50
C TYR A 55 10.11 2.44 10.29
N VAL A 56 11.35 2.87 10.54
CA VAL A 56 12.36 3.04 9.49
C VAL A 56 12.65 1.72 8.78
N GLY A 57 12.65 1.76 7.44
CA GLY A 57 12.92 0.59 6.60
C GLY A 57 11.78 -0.42 6.48
N GLU A 58 10.64 -0.22 7.16
CA GLU A 58 9.45 -1.01 6.87
C GLU A 58 8.91 -0.69 5.48
N THR A 59 8.53 -1.73 4.73
CA THR A 59 8.08 -1.58 3.35
C THR A 59 6.78 -2.34 3.09
N GLY A 60 5.93 -1.76 2.25
CA GLY A 60 4.69 -2.39 1.84
C GLY A 60 4.20 -1.90 0.48
N LEU A 61 3.44 -2.75 -0.20
CA LEU A 61 2.76 -2.42 -1.45
C LEU A 61 1.42 -1.75 -1.18
N VAL A 62 1.08 -0.78 -2.01
CA VAL A 62 -0.22 -0.13 -2.00
C VAL A 62 -1.23 -1.04 -2.72
N PRO A 63 -2.34 -1.46 -2.05
CA PRO A 63 -3.43 -2.17 -2.70
C PRO A 63 -4.28 -1.20 -3.55
N SER A 64 -5.41 -1.65 -4.08
CA SER A 64 -6.39 -0.77 -4.73
C SER A 64 -6.80 0.37 -3.79
N VAL A 65 -6.86 1.59 -4.33
CA VAL A 65 -7.06 2.83 -3.56
C VAL A 65 -8.40 3.49 -3.93
N GLU A 66 -9.41 3.15 -3.18
CA GLU A 66 -10.73 3.79 -3.24
C GLU A 66 -11.18 4.18 -1.81
N PRO A 67 -11.34 5.46 -1.50
CA PRO A 67 -11.02 6.66 -2.30
C PRO A 67 -9.52 6.84 -2.54
N ALA A 68 -9.14 7.71 -3.51
CA ALA A 68 -7.74 7.93 -3.85
C ALA A 68 -6.88 8.25 -2.62
N ALA A 69 -5.68 7.67 -2.57
CA ALA A 69 -4.73 7.83 -1.48
C ALA A 69 -3.55 8.73 -1.86
N TYR A 70 -3.01 9.41 -0.86
CA TYR A 70 -1.88 10.34 -1.01
C TYR A 70 -0.79 10.06 0.01
N LEU A 71 0.44 10.23 -0.43
CA LEU A 71 1.65 10.02 0.36
C LEU A 71 1.85 11.14 1.38
N ASN A 72 2.14 10.78 2.63
CA ASN A 72 2.55 11.73 3.66
C ASN A 72 4.08 11.92 3.64
N GLN A 73 4.54 13.08 4.12
CA GLN A 73 5.96 13.50 4.12
C GLN A 73 6.93 12.56 4.86
N ARG A 74 6.46 11.63 5.69
CA ARG A 74 7.29 10.69 6.47
C ARG A 74 7.33 9.28 5.89
N VAL A 75 6.75 9.12 4.71
CA VAL A 75 6.74 7.88 3.93
C VAL A 75 7.36 8.18 2.57
N GLY A 76 8.28 7.34 2.14
CA GLY A 76 8.87 7.40 0.81
C GLY A 76 8.16 6.47 -0.16
N ARG A 77 8.03 6.87 -1.42
CA ARG A 77 7.69 5.96 -2.51
C ARG A 77 8.97 5.55 -3.21
N MET A 78 9.25 4.26 -3.22
CA MET A 78 10.39 3.70 -3.94
C MET A 78 10.01 3.52 -5.41
N ALA A 79 10.84 4.04 -6.29
CA ALA A 79 10.66 3.93 -7.74
C ALA A 79 12.01 3.73 -8.40
N THR A 80 12.01 3.12 -9.59
CA THR A 80 13.17 3.00 -10.45
C THR A 80 13.01 3.92 -11.65
N GLU A 81 14.09 4.32 -12.28
CA GLU A 81 14.04 5.09 -13.53
C GLU A 81 13.45 4.26 -14.68
N SER A 82 13.63 2.95 -14.65
CA SER A 82 13.10 2.00 -15.64
C SER A 82 11.60 1.70 -15.46
N GLY A 83 10.98 2.20 -14.40
CA GLY A 83 9.55 2.03 -14.13
C GLY A 83 9.17 0.68 -13.52
N VAL A 84 7.98 0.21 -13.85
CA VAL A 84 7.36 -1.00 -13.23
C VAL A 84 8.18 -2.28 -13.47
N ALA A 85 9.01 -2.31 -14.52
CA ALA A 85 9.80 -3.50 -14.89
C ALA A 85 10.75 -3.98 -13.77
N ASP A 86 11.16 -3.08 -12.88
CA ASP A 86 12.12 -3.42 -11.81
C ASP A 86 11.47 -3.58 -10.42
N LEU A 87 10.16 -3.46 -10.33
CA LEU A 87 9.42 -3.53 -9.06
C LEU A 87 9.68 -4.84 -8.31
N GLY A 88 9.78 -5.97 -9.01
CA GLY A 88 10.00 -7.27 -8.38
C GLY A 88 11.31 -7.33 -7.61
N TYR A 89 12.40 -6.88 -8.23
CA TYR A 89 13.70 -6.80 -7.57
C TYR A 89 13.70 -5.79 -6.43
N LEU A 90 13.18 -4.60 -6.68
CA LEU A 90 13.10 -3.53 -5.69
C LEU A 90 12.32 -3.97 -4.45
N TYR A 91 11.18 -4.64 -4.65
CA TYR A 91 10.37 -5.20 -3.58
C TYR A 91 11.16 -6.21 -2.75
N CYS A 92 11.82 -7.18 -3.40
CA CYS A 92 12.60 -8.19 -2.70
C CYS A 92 13.80 -7.60 -1.95
N ALA A 93 14.52 -6.66 -2.59
CA ALA A 93 15.66 -5.98 -1.98
C ALA A 93 15.23 -5.15 -0.76
N ALA A 94 14.17 -4.36 -0.88
CA ALA A 94 13.65 -3.50 0.19
C ALA A 94 13.03 -4.27 1.36
N ARG A 95 12.66 -5.53 1.17
CA ARG A 95 12.16 -6.42 2.23
C ARG A 95 13.22 -7.36 2.80
N SER A 96 14.46 -7.26 2.32
CA SER A 96 15.55 -8.07 2.87
C SER A 96 15.90 -7.61 4.29
N PRO A 97 16.33 -8.52 5.18
CA PRO A 97 16.87 -8.15 6.49
C PRO A 97 18.02 -7.15 6.38
N ALA A 98 18.88 -7.29 5.36
CA ALA A 98 20.01 -6.40 5.12
C ALA A 98 19.57 -4.94 4.84
N PHE A 99 18.48 -4.74 4.07
CA PHE A 99 17.94 -3.39 3.86
C PHE A 99 17.39 -2.80 5.17
N LYS A 100 16.68 -3.61 5.95
CA LYS A 100 16.12 -3.19 7.23
C LYS A 100 17.22 -2.75 8.19
N GLU A 101 18.24 -3.58 8.38
CA GLU A 101 19.41 -3.28 9.21
C GLU A 101 20.16 -2.03 8.73
N PHE A 102 20.34 -1.91 7.41
CA PHE A 102 20.96 -0.72 6.81
C PHE A 102 20.15 0.54 7.11
N ALA A 103 18.82 0.51 6.89
CA ALA A 103 17.96 1.66 7.11
C ALA A 103 17.95 2.08 8.59
N GLU A 104 17.90 1.13 9.51
CA GLU A 104 17.99 1.38 10.95
C GLU A 104 19.35 1.99 11.33
N ALA A 105 20.44 1.48 10.76
CA ALA A 105 21.78 2.02 10.99
C ALA A 105 21.92 3.48 10.52
N GLN A 106 21.23 3.88 9.44
CA GLN A 106 21.22 5.27 8.95
C GLN A 106 20.38 6.21 9.84
N SER A 107 19.56 5.69 10.73
CA SER A 107 18.64 6.48 11.56
C SER A 107 19.23 6.93 12.90
N HIS A 108 20.49 6.61 13.19
CA HIS A 108 21.13 6.86 14.49
C HIS A 108 21.34 8.36 14.76
N GLY A 109 21.05 8.80 15.97
CA GLY A 109 21.38 10.14 16.50
C GLY A 109 20.22 11.04 16.85
N SER A 110 18.97 10.61 16.70
CA SER A 110 17.79 11.36 17.15
C SER A 110 16.97 10.57 18.17
N ALA A 111 16.26 11.29 19.06
CA ALA A 111 15.33 10.68 20.02
C ALA A 111 14.19 9.88 19.33
N GLN A 112 13.94 10.16 18.06
CA GLN A 112 13.04 9.42 17.18
C GLN A 112 13.82 9.00 15.93
N ALA A 113 13.84 7.70 15.61
CA ALA A 113 14.46 7.18 14.40
C ALA A 113 13.90 7.91 13.16
N ASN A 114 14.80 8.52 12.39
CA ASN A 114 14.44 9.24 11.16
C ASN A 114 15.56 9.07 10.13
N VAL A 115 15.18 8.79 8.89
CA VAL A 115 16.12 8.61 7.77
C VAL A 115 15.64 9.39 6.56
N SER A 116 16.58 9.92 5.76
CA SER A 116 16.26 10.58 4.51
C SER A 116 16.10 9.58 3.37
N GLY A 117 15.33 9.94 2.34
CA GLY A 117 15.24 9.14 1.12
C GLY A 117 16.63 8.95 0.47
N ALA A 118 17.49 9.98 0.47
CA ALA A 118 18.85 9.90 -0.05
C ALA A 118 19.70 8.88 0.70
N SER A 119 19.56 8.80 2.05
CA SER A 119 20.25 7.80 2.85
C SER A 119 19.78 6.38 2.50
N LEU A 120 18.48 6.16 2.29
CA LEU A 120 17.95 4.85 1.89
C LEU A 120 18.44 4.45 0.48
N MET A 121 18.56 5.40 -0.45
CA MET A 121 19.08 5.15 -1.80
C MET A 121 20.56 4.76 -1.82
N ALA A 122 21.31 4.98 -0.75
CA ALA A 122 22.70 4.55 -0.63
C ALA A 122 22.84 3.06 -0.26
N PHE A 123 21.75 2.31 -0.13
CA PHE A 123 21.80 0.87 0.12
C PHE A 123 22.54 0.15 -1.00
N PRO A 124 23.60 -0.64 -0.68
CA PRO A 124 24.41 -1.34 -1.67
C PRO A 124 23.63 -2.56 -2.21
N ALA A 125 22.85 -2.35 -3.26
CA ALA A 125 22.13 -3.42 -3.93
C ALA A 125 22.99 -4.09 -5.01
N VAL A 126 22.90 -5.42 -5.11
CA VAL A 126 23.58 -6.20 -6.16
C VAL A 126 22.75 -6.15 -7.43
N ILE A 127 23.30 -5.62 -8.50
CA ILE A 127 22.64 -5.58 -9.81
C ILE A 127 23.16 -6.74 -10.67
N ALA A 128 22.25 -7.62 -11.06
CA ALA A 128 22.56 -8.72 -11.98
C ALA A 128 22.53 -8.25 -13.45
N PRO A 129 23.07 -9.05 -14.41
CA PRO A 129 22.90 -8.78 -15.82
C PRO A 129 21.43 -8.56 -16.22
N LEU A 130 21.18 -7.64 -17.16
CA LEU A 130 19.82 -7.19 -17.54
C LEU A 130 18.87 -8.37 -17.83
N SER A 131 19.32 -9.35 -18.61
CA SER A 131 18.49 -10.51 -18.96
C SER A 131 18.05 -11.35 -17.74
N LEU A 132 18.86 -11.41 -16.69
CA LEU A 132 18.51 -12.10 -15.46
C LEU A 132 17.53 -11.24 -14.63
N MET A 133 17.75 -9.92 -14.59
CA MET A 133 16.84 -8.99 -13.92
C MET A 133 15.45 -9.01 -14.55
N GLU A 134 15.35 -8.98 -15.88
CA GLU A 134 14.07 -9.04 -16.59
C GLU A 134 13.30 -10.33 -16.28
N ARG A 135 13.98 -11.48 -16.31
CA ARG A 135 13.36 -12.77 -15.97
C ARG A 135 12.91 -12.82 -14.50
N PHE A 136 13.73 -12.34 -13.60
CA PHE A 136 13.41 -12.28 -12.18
C PHE A 136 12.21 -11.35 -11.93
N ASN A 137 12.24 -10.15 -12.48
CA ASN A 137 11.16 -9.17 -12.33
C ASN A 137 9.85 -9.70 -12.89
N GLY A 138 9.87 -10.35 -14.06
CA GLY A 138 8.67 -10.98 -14.64
C GLY A 138 8.07 -12.04 -13.71
N ALA A 139 8.89 -12.95 -13.19
CA ALA A 139 8.41 -13.98 -12.29
C ALA A 139 7.86 -13.42 -10.97
N ILE A 140 8.49 -12.38 -10.41
CA ILE A 140 8.03 -11.75 -9.16
C ILE A 140 6.80 -10.87 -9.40
N ALA A 141 6.68 -10.20 -10.55
CA ALA A 141 5.51 -9.36 -10.87
C ALA A 141 4.21 -10.17 -10.81
N ASP A 142 4.18 -11.37 -11.38
CA ASP A 142 3.02 -12.26 -11.33
C ASP A 142 2.67 -12.65 -9.88
N VAL A 143 3.68 -12.93 -9.06
CA VAL A 143 3.47 -13.25 -7.64
C VAL A 143 2.91 -12.05 -6.88
N LEU A 144 3.45 -10.85 -7.10
CA LEU A 144 2.97 -9.62 -6.45
C LEU A 144 1.54 -9.30 -6.85
N GLU A 145 1.18 -9.53 -8.12
CA GLU A 145 -0.19 -9.35 -8.61
C GLU A 145 -1.16 -10.29 -7.90
N VAL A 146 -0.81 -11.55 -7.74
CA VAL A 146 -1.61 -12.54 -6.98
C VAL A 146 -1.73 -12.12 -5.51
N VAL A 147 -0.65 -11.65 -4.89
CA VAL A 147 -0.65 -11.20 -3.49
C VAL A 147 -1.60 -10.01 -3.30
N LEU A 148 -1.53 -9.00 -4.17
CA LEU A 148 -2.42 -7.82 -4.13
C LEU A 148 -3.88 -8.23 -4.35
N THR A 149 -4.14 -9.02 -5.37
CA THR A 149 -5.50 -9.48 -5.70
C THR A 149 -6.12 -10.29 -4.56
N ASN A 150 -5.37 -11.23 -3.97
CA ASN A 150 -5.85 -12.00 -2.81
C ASN A 150 -6.15 -11.11 -1.61
N HIS A 151 -5.33 -10.10 -1.35
CA HIS A 151 -5.58 -9.14 -0.28
C HIS A 151 -6.88 -8.36 -0.51
N GLU A 152 -7.09 -7.84 -1.70
CA GLU A 152 -8.27 -7.08 -2.11
C GLU A 152 -9.56 -7.93 -2.02
N GLN A 153 -9.47 -9.18 -2.46
CA GLN A 153 -10.57 -10.14 -2.31
C GLN A 153 -10.89 -10.43 -0.84
N ALA A 154 -9.86 -10.62 -0.01
CA ALA A 154 -10.05 -10.85 1.42
C ALA A 154 -10.71 -9.65 2.11
N GLN A 155 -10.33 -8.42 1.77
CA GLN A 155 -10.99 -7.22 2.27
C GLN A 155 -12.45 -7.13 1.83
N THR A 156 -12.73 -7.39 0.56
CA THR A 156 -14.10 -7.41 0.02
C THR A 156 -14.97 -8.43 0.77
N LEU A 157 -14.47 -9.65 0.93
CA LEU A 157 -15.20 -10.71 1.65
C LEU A 157 -15.42 -10.36 3.13
N SER A 158 -14.41 -9.74 3.79
CA SER A 158 -14.55 -9.27 5.17
C SER A 158 -15.64 -8.20 5.28
N THR A 159 -15.64 -7.22 4.39
CA THR A 159 -16.65 -6.14 4.35
C THR A 159 -18.07 -6.71 4.10
N LEU A 160 -18.18 -7.65 3.16
CA LEU A 160 -19.45 -8.35 2.89
C LEU A 160 -19.95 -9.11 4.13
N ARG A 161 -19.08 -9.89 4.76
CA ARG A 161 -19.42 -10.60 6.00
C ARG A 161 -19.92 -9.64 7.08
N ASP A 162 -19.18 -8.58 7.35
CA ASP A 162 -19.47 -7.65 8.43
C ASP A 162 -20.73 -6.81 8.16
N THR A 163 -21.06 -6.59 6.89
CA THR A 163 -22.29 -5.93 6.47
C THR A 163 -23.52 -6.86 6.52
N LEU A 164 -23.36 -8.10 6.09
CA LEU A 164 -24.49 -9.03 5.95
C LEU A 164 -24.82 -9.77 7.23
N LEU A 165 -23.80 -10.15 8.03
CA LEU A 165 -23.99 -10.99 9.21
C LEU A 165 -24.96 -10.38 10.25
N PRO A 166 -24.85 -9.10 10.65
CA PRO A 166 -25.80 -8.49 11.58
C PRO A 166 -27.24 -8.48 11.04
N ARG A 167 -27.42 -8.26 9.73
CA ARG A 167 -28.72 -8.19 9.08
C ARG A 167 -29.41 -9.58 8.94
N LEU A 168 -28.57 -10.61 8.76
CA LEU A 168 -29.05 -12.00 8.77
C LEU A 168 -29.47 -12.44 10.18
N ILE A 169 -28.62 -12.15 11.18
CA ILE A 169 -28.89 -12.51 12.58
C ILE A 169 -30.16 -11.79 13.10
N SER A 170 -30.34 -10.52 12.72
CA SER A 170 -31.55 -9.75 13.11
C SER A 170 -32.78 -10.10 12.31
N GLY A 171 -32.72 -10.97 11.29
CA GLY A 171 -33.81 -11.32 10.41
C GLY A 171 -34.25 -10.21 9.43
N GLN A 172 -33.45 -9.13 9.32
CA GLN A 172 -33.69 -8.06 8.34
C GLN A 172 -33.44 -8.51 6.89
N LEU A 173 -32.58 -9.53 6.71
CA LEU A 173 -32.33 -10.18 5.43
C LEU A 173 -32.64 -11.67 5.56
N ARG A 174 -33.24 -12.25 4.51
CA ARG A 174 -33.45 -13.69 4.38
C ARG A 174 -32.47 -14.26 3.35
N LEU A 175 -32.06 -15.53 3.50
CA LEU A 175 -31.06 -16.18 2.64
C LEU A 175 -31.31 -16.00 1.13
N PRO A 176 -32.51 -16.11 0.56
CA PRO A 176 -32.74 -15.91 -0.87
C PRO A 176 -32.45 -14.48 -1.35
N GLU A 177 -32.68 -13.48 -0.50
CA GLU A 177 -32.40 -12.06 -0.81
C GLU A 177 -30.87 -11.79 -0.75
N THR A 178 -30.19 -12.46 0.16
CA THR A 178 -28.75 -12.33 0.36
C THR A 178 -27.97 -12.91 -0.82
N GLU A 179 -28.38 -14.06 -1.37
CA GLU A 179 -27.74 -14.66 -2.55
C GLU A 179 -27.79 -13.72 -3.77
N ASN A 180 -28.91 -13.03 -3.97
CA ASN A 180 -29.05 -12.07 -5.05
C ASN A 180 -28.17 -10.83 -4.86
N LEU A 181 -28.04 -10.34 -3.62
CA LEU A 181 -27.15 -9.21 -3.29
C LEU A 181 -25.67 -9.56 -3.49
N VAL A 182 -25.25 -10.74 -3.07
CA VAL A 182 -23.87 -11.21 -3.24
C VAL A 182 -23.54 -11.36 -4.72
N LYS A 183 -24.44 -11.93 -5.53
CA LYS A 183 -24.26 -12.02 -6.99
C LYS A 183 -24.14 -10.66 -7.65
N ALA A 184 -24.89 -9.66 -7.21
CA ALA A 184 -24.85 -8.30 -7.78
C ALA A 184 -23.60 -7.50 -7.40
N LEU A 185 -22.86 -7.92 -6.36
CA LEU A 185 -21.65 -7.24 -5.88
C LEU A 185 -20.34 -7.88 -6.37
N ILE A 186 -20.40 -9.13 -6.84
CA ILE A 186 -19.21 -9.89 -7.30
C ILE A 186 -19.08 -9.88 -8.83
N PHE A 187 -20.16 -9.58 -9.56
CA PHE A 187 -20.24 -9.50 -11.02
C PHE A 187 -20.69 -8.11 -11.46
#